data_90ea6d8861c35d8cedaf05d699a429a3
#
_entry.id   90ea6d8861c35d8cedaf05d699a429a3
#
_cell.length_a   1.000
_cell.length_b   1.000
_cell.length_c   1.000
_cell.angle_alpha   90.00
_cell.angle_beta   90.00
_cell.angle_gamma   90.00
#
_symmetry.space_group_name_H-M   'P 1'
#
loop_
_entity.id
_entity.type
_entity.pdbx_description
1 polymer ?
#
loop_
_entity_poly.entity_id
_entity_poly.type
_entity_poly.pdbx_seq_one_letter_code
_entity_poly.pdbx_strand_id
1 'polypeptide(L)'
;TSSLCDLTTGTWSPEIRHLLDFPEDIYPEIKGAAVTVGTVQEEWSRKYGFRKDVRVITGTGDNPAAAIATGCFAKKYPVLSLGTPGVLMVPKEEIDFHAKGKNILFSMDGKEISILVQGVIQSTGSSLGWWIQRILETVDFAGETGQDDLDHLGESSLIFYPHLTGDKTVYGDPNLRGAFWGIGTDTTRKEMTLAVMEGICLAARQLAEVMCLTRDDLDGLKVTGGG
;
A
#
# COMPACT_ATOMS: atom_id res chain seq x y z
N THR A 1 9.81 3.80 9.52
CA THR A 1 10.05 2.86 8.40
C THR A 1 11.37 2.11 8.49
N SER A 2 12.19 2.37 9.51
CA SER A 2 13.48 1.72 9.72
C SER A 2 13.38 0.23 10.11
N SER A 3 12.21 -0.20 10.61
CA SER A 3 11.99 -1.51 11.24
C SER A 3 12.81 -1.74 12.54
N LEU A 4 13.33 -0.66 13.12
CA LEU A 4 14.13 -0.68 14.35
C LEU A 4 13.38 -0.10 15.56
N CYS A 5 12.14 0.33 15.35
CA CYS A 5 11.29 0.91 16.38
C CYS A 5 10.52 -0.19 17.09
N ASP A 6 10.45 -0.11 18.41
CA ASP A 6 9.53 -0.89 19.21
C ASP A 6 8.11 -0.35 19.00
N LEU A 7 7.21 -1.21 18.53
CA LEU A 7 5.84 -0.82 18.19
C LEU A 7 4.99 -0.54 19.45
N THR A 8 5.41 -1.05 20.61
CA THR A 8 4.69 -0.86 21.88
C THR A 8 4.99 0.50 22.49
N THR A 9 6.25 0.93 22.41
CA THR A 9 6.72 2.17 23.04
C THR A 9 6.83 3.35 22.07
N GLY A 10 6.90 3.08 20.76
CA GLY A 10 7.14 4.09 19.73
C GLY A 10 8.57 4.65 19.73
N THR A 11 9.48 3.99 20.42
CA THR A 11 10.90 4.39 20.54
C THR A 11 11.81 3.42 19.80
N TRP A 12 13.09 3.75 19.68
CA TRP A 12 14.08 2.81 19.16
C TRP A 12 14.19 1.60 20.08
N SER A 13 14.09 0.36 19.53
CA SER A 13 14.18 -0.88 20.33
C SER A 13 15.56 -1.02 20.98
N PRO A 14 15.63 -1.13 22.30
CA PRO A 14 16.90 -1.35 23.01
C PRO A 14 17.60 -2.65 22.59
N GLU A 15 16.82 -3.72 22.38
CA GLU A 15 17.33 -5.02 21.99
C GLU A 15 17.99 -4.98 20.61
N ILE A 16 17.32 -4.34 19.64
CA ILE A 16 17.84 -4.20 18.27
C ILE A 16 19.07 -3.30 18.27
N ARG A 17 19.06 -2.20 19.04
CA ARG A 17 20.22 -1.31 19.19
C ARG A 17 21.42 -2.06 19.74
N HIS A 18 21.21 -2.86 20.79
CA HIS A 18 22.26 -3.70 21.37
C HIS A 18 22.79 -4.75 20.38
N LEU A 19 21.89 -5.39 19.60
CA LEU A 19 22.27 -6.39 18.59
C LEU A 19 23.11 -5.80 17.46
N LEU A 20 22.82 -4.57 17.04
CA LEU A 20 23.51 -3.90 15.93
C LEU A 20 24.83 -3.25 16.36
N ASP A 21 25.01 -3.00 17.65
CA ASP A 21 26.20 -2.37 18.26
C ASP A 21 26.63 -1.08 17.53
N PHE A 22 25.65 -0.28 17.09
CA PHE A 22 25.92 1.00 16.47
C PHE A 22 26.06 2.11 17.52
N PRO A 23 26.84 3.17 17.24
CA PRO A 23 26.94 4.33 18.11
C PRO A 23 25.57 4.95 18.41
N GLU A 24 25.36 5.37 19.64
CA GLU A 24 24.08 5.93 20.11
C GLU A 24 23.66 7.18 19.32
N ASP A 25 24.58 7.99 18.85
CA ASP A 25 24.37 9.25 18.15
C ASP A 25 23.88 9.08 16.70
N ILE A 26 23.93 7.86 16.13
CA ILE A 26 23.33 7.63 14.80
C ILE A 26 21.81 7.51 14.82
N TYR A 27 21.19 7.31 15.99
CA TYR A 27 19.75 7.17 16.12
C TYR A 27 19.10 8.55 16.28
N PRO A 28 18.44 9.09 15.22
CA PRO A 28 17.81 10.38 15.32
C PRO A 28 16.62 10.36 16.28
N GLU A 29 16.29 11.53 16.82
CA GLU A 29 15.08 11.67 17.63
C GLU A 29 13.84 11.36 16.80
N ILE A 30 12.95 10.52 17.34
CA ILE A 30 11.66 10.19 16.71
C ILE A 30 10.68 11.31 17.04
N LYS A 31 10.12 11.94 16.00
CA LYS A 31 9.15 13.05 16.12
C LYS A 31 7.90 12.78 15.29
N GLY A 32 6.81 13.44 15.63
CA GLY A 32 5.59 13.44 14.83
C GLY A 32 5.80 14.11 13.46
N ALA A 33 5.03 13.70 12.47
CA ALA A 33 5.20 14.11 11.08
C ALA A 33 5.10 15.62 10.84
N ALA A 34 4.26 16.32 11.59
CA ALA A 34 4.04 17.77 11.46
C ALA A 34 4.88 18.60 12.44
N VAL A 35 5.75 17.97 13.22
CA VAL A 35 6.59 18.69 14.19
C VAL A 35 7.64 19.50 13.46
N THR A 36 7.74 20.79 13.79
CA THR A 36 8.78 21.68 13.26
C THR A 36 10.12 21.33 13.90
N VAL A 37 11.11 21.02 13.08
CA VAL A 37 12.48 20.70 13.50
C VAL A 37 13.45 21.86 13.30
N GLY A 38 13.03 22.91 12.63
CA GLY A 38 13.83 24.12 12.38
C GLY A 38 13.25 24.99 11.28
N THR A 39 14.09 25.86 10.77
CA THR A 39 13.81 26.70 9.59
C THR A 39 14.85 26.46 8.51
N VAL A 40 14.53 26.84 7.29
CA VAL A 40 15.48 26.75 6.17
C VAL A 40 16.70 27.62 6.50
N GLN A 41 17.90 27.08 6.34
CA GLN A 41 19.16 27.76 6.58
C GLN A 41 19.30 29.01 5.69
N GLU A 42 19.94 30.05 6.19
CA GLU A 42 20.05 31.33 5.51
C GLU A 42 20.73 31.25 4.14
N GLU A 43 21.71 30.37 4.00
CA GLU A 43 22.38 30.09 2.71
C GLU A 43 21.38 29.65 1.64
N TRP A 44 20.52 28.66 1.97
CA TRP A 44 19.52 28.17 1.05
C TRP A 44 18.40 29.15 0.79
N SER A 45 18.00 29.93 1.84
CA SER A 45 17.03 31.00 1.68
C SER A 45 17.51 32.02 0.68
N ARG A 46 18.78 32.45 0.76
CA ARG A 46 19.38 33.40 -0.20
C ARG A 46 19.51 32.80 -1.60
N LYS A 47 19.97 31.56 -1.71
CA LYS A 47 20.23 30.91 -3.01
C LYS A 47 18.96 30.66 -3.82
N TYR A 48 17.87 30.27 -3.17
CA TYR A 48 16.62 29.89 -3.82
C TYR A 48 15.44 30.85 -3.61
N GLY A 49 15.66 31.96 -2.91
CA GLY A 49 14.63 32.98 -2.66
C GLY A 49 13.54 32.52 -1.67
N PHE A 50 13.83 31.60 -0.77
CA PHE A 50 12.89 31.26 0.29
C PHE A 50 12.76 32.39 1.31
N ARG A 51 11.56 32.50 1.89
CA ARG A 51 11.36 33.38 3.06
C ARG A 51 12.19 32.85 4.25
N LYS A 52 12.64 33.74 5.13
CA LYS A 52 13.47 33.38 6.29
C LYS A 52 12.73 32.56 7.34
N ASP A 53 11.38 32.58 7.32
CA ASP A 53 10.51 31.90 8.27
C ASP A 53 9.94 30.58 7.76
N VAL A 54 10.44 30.04 6.64
CA VAL A 54 10.02 28.75 6.11
C VAL A 54 10.43 27.66 7.08
N ARG A 55 9.42 26.99 7.65
CA ARG A 55 9.60 25.91 8.60
C ARG A 55 9.96 24.61 7.90
N VAL A 56 10.87 23.85 8.49
CA VAL A 56 11.17 22.47 8.12
C VAL A 56 10.46 21.58 9.12
N ILE A 57 9.62 20.66 8.61
CA ILE A 57 8.91 19.67 9.43
C ILE A 57 9.53 18.30 9.24
N THR A 58 9.31 17.38 10.17
CA THR A 58 9.83 16.00 10.11
C THR A 58 9.37 15.27 8.84
N GLY A 59 8.11 15.47 8.44
CA GLY A 59 7.53 14.74 7.32
C GLY A 59 7.21 13.29 7.63
N THR A 60 6.84 12.55 6.59
CA THR A 60 6.50 11.12 6.69
C THR A 60 6.80 10.42 5.35
N GLY A 61 6.69 9.08 5.33
CA GLY A 61 6.77 8.31 4.09
C GLY A 61 5.54 8.49 3.20
N ASP A 62 5.63 8.02 1.96
CA ASP A 62 4.61 8.13 0.91
C ASP A 62 3.26 7.48 1.31
N ASN A 63 3.28 6.25 1.82
CA ASN A 63 2.06 5.55 2.22
C ASN A 63 1.31 6.22 3.39
N PRO A 64 1.95 6.60 4.52
CA PRO A 64 1.29 7.40 5.53
C PRO A 64 0.83 8.78 5.01
N ALA A 65 1.57 9.41 4.08
CA ALA A 65 1.12 10.66 3.44
C ALA A 65 -0.16 10.47 2.62
N ALA A 66 -0.23 9.40 1.83
CA ALA A 66 -1.44 9.02 1.10
C ALA A 66 -2.61 8.72 2.04
N ALA A 67 -2.36 8.01 3.16
CA ALA A 67 -3.35 7.73 4.19
C ALA A 67 -3.89 9.03 4.83
N ILE A 68 -3.03 10.03 5.05
CA ILE A 68 -3.46 11.37 5.52
C ILE A 68 -4.39 12.03 4.49
N ALA A 69 -3.95 12.08 3.23
CA ALA A 69 -4.66 12.75 2.15
C ALA A 69 -6.05 12.17 1.89
N THR A 70 -6.22 10.86 2.09
CA THR A 70 -7.50 10.15 1.93
C THR A 70 -8.39 10.20 3.17
N GLY A 71 -7.92 10.80 4.27
CA GLY A 71 -8.66 10.89 5.53
C GLY A 71 -8.59 9.62 6.39
N CYS A 72 -7.69 8.69 6.07
CA CYS A 72 -7.54 7.41 6.78
C CYS A 72 -7.37 7.61 8.30
N PHE A 73 -6.51 8.54 8.73
CA PHE A 73 -6.31 8.79 10.15
C PHE A 73 -7.42 9.62 10.79
N ALA A 74 -7.89 10.66 10.09
CA ALA A 74 -8.88 11.61 10.66
C ALA A 74 -10.29 11.02 10.77
N LYS A 75 -10.66 10.16 9.81
CA LYS A 75 -12.00 9.56 9.70
C LYS A 75 -11.99 8.05 9.83
N LYS A 76 -10.82 7.46 10.11
CA LYS A 76 -10.58 6.01 10.20
C LYS A 76 -11.02 5.21 8.97
N TYR A 77 -11.00 5.81 7.79
CA TYR A 77 -11.32 5.10 6.55
C TYR A 77 -10.17 4.21 6.10
N PRO A 78 -10.43 2.93 5.81
CA PRO A 78 -9.45 2.10 5.10
C PRO A 78 -9.24 2.60 3.68
N VAL A 79 -8.06 2.36 3.13
CA VAL A 79 -7.66 2.81 1.79
C VAL A 79 -7.05 1.67 1.01
N LEU A 80 -7.58 1.41 -0.18
CA LEU A 80 -6.97 0.54 -1.19
C LEU A 80 -6.42 1.41 -2.31
N SER A 81 -5.11 1.48 -2.40
CA SER A 81 -4.43 2.14 -3.51
C SER A 81 -4.13 1.12 -4.60
N LEU A 82 -4.74 1.28 -5.78
CA LEU A 82 -4.53 0.45 -6.98
C LEU A 82 -3.56 1.17 -7.91
N GLY A 83 -2.29 1.17 -7.54
CA GLY A 83 -1.18 1.62 -8.38
C GLY A 83 -0.49 0.46 -9.07
N THR A 84 0.80 0.61 -9.43
CA THR A 84 1.64 -0.50 -9.94
C THR A 84 1.62 -1.68 -8.97
N PRO A 85 1.99 -1.54 -7.67
CA PRO A 85 1.50 -2.42 -6.61
C PRO A 85 0.17 -1.92 -6.05
N GLY A 86 -0.64 -2.85 -5.55
CA GLY A 86 -1.79 -2.54 -4.70
C GLY A 86 -1.38 -2.46 -3.23
N VAL A 87 -1.87 -1.45 -2.53
CA VAL A 87 -1.58 -1.26 -1.11
C VAL A 87 -2.88 -1.09 -0.35
N LEU A 88 -3.18 -2.02 0.55
CA LEU A 88 -4.29 -1.91 1.49
C LEU A 88 -3.76 -1.34 2.80
N MET A 89 -4.33 -0.23 3.25
CA MET A 89 -3.99 0.46 4.48
C MET A 89 -5.24 0.56 5.35
N VAL A 90 -5.17 0.08 6.58
CA VAL A 90 -6.29 0.04 7.51
C VAL A 90 -5.86 0.61 8.86
N PRO A 91 -6.55 1.64 9.37
CA PRO A 91 -6.31 2.13 10.72
C PRO A 91 -6.84 1.12 11.74
N LYS A 92 -6.05 0.85 12.77
CA LYS A 92 -6.41 -0.09 13.86
C LYS A 92 -6.22 0.59 15.21
N GLU A 93 -6.96 0.12 16.21
CA GLU A 93 -6.82 0.55 17.61
C GLU A 93 -5.67 -0.18 18.31
N GLU A 94 -5.40 -1.43 17.89
CA GLU A 94 -4.41 -2.30 18.51
C GLU A 94 -3.54 -2.98 17.43
N ILE A 95 -2.34 -3.40 17.84
CA ILE A 95 -1.43 -4.16 17.00
C ILE A 95 -1.77 -5.64 17.11
N ASP A 96 -2.05 -6.28 15.98
CA ASP A 96 -2.14 -7.72 15.88
C ASP A 96 -0.83 -8.26 15.30
N PHE A 97 -0.05 -8.97 16.11
CA PHE A 97 1.20 -9.60 15.69
C PHE A 97 1.01 -10.93 14.96
N HIS A 98 -0.21 -11.49 14.96
CA HIS A 98 -0.54 -12.75 14.27
C HIS A 98 -1.01 -12.50 12.83
N ALA A 99 -1.60 -11.34 12.58
CA ALA A 99 -2.01 -10.95 11.25
C ALA A 99 -0.81 -10.66 10.34
N LYS A 100 -0.91 -11.06 9.07
CA LYS A 100 0.06 -10.64 8.07
C LYS A 100 -0.09 -9.14 7.78
N GLY A 101 0.99 -8.55 7.30
CA GLY A 101 1.04 -7.13 7.03
C GLY A 101 2.12 -6.42 7.86
N LYS A 102 2.27 -5.14 7.60
CA LYS A 102 3.23 -4.30 8.31
C LYS A 102 2.50 -3.34 9.21
N ASN A 103 2.73 -3.42 10.52
CA ASN A 103 2.27 -2.41 11.46
C ASN A 103 3.16 -1.16 11.36
N ILE A 104 2.54 -0.01 11.23
CA ILE A 104 3.18 1.29 11.14
C ILE A 104 2.62 2.16 12.25
N LEU A 105 3.48 2.63 13.14
CA LEU A 105 3.12 3.69 14.07
C LEU A 105 3.22 5.03 13.36
N PHE A 106 2.21 5.84 13.52
CA PHE A 106 2.13 7.16 12.95
C PHE A 106 1.66 8.17 13.99
N SER A 107 2.28 9.35 14.01
CA SER A 107 1.85 10.46 14.82
C SER A 107 2.02 11.76 14.06
N MET A 108 1.03 12.65 14.09
CA MET A 108 1.15 13.98 13.51
C MET A 108 1.94 14.93 14.43
N ASP A 109 1.63 14.93 15.70
CA ASP A 109 2.12 15.89 16.69
C ASP A 109 3.19 15.32 17.64
N GLY A 110 3.45 14.01 17.56
CA GLY A 110 4.37 13.30 18.44
C GLY A 110 3.74 12.87 19.78
N LYS A 111 2.44 13.07 19.98
CA LYS A 111 1.72 12.74 21.23
C LYS A 111 0.71 11.63 21.03
N GLU A 112 -0.18 11.81 20.05
CA GLU A 112 -1.17 10.80 19.70
C GLU A 112 -0.56 9.83 18.66
N ILE A 113 -0.54 8.55 19.00
CA ILE A 113 -0.06 7.49 18.12
C ILE A 113 -1.25 6.82 17.47
N SER A 114 -1.26 6.76 16.16
CA SER A 114 -2.17 5.96 15.36
C SER A 114 -1.47 4.73 14.82
N ILE A 115 -2.17 3.61 14.77
CA ILE A 115 -1.68 2.36 14.20
C ILE A 115 -2.26 2.23 12.79
N LEU A 116 -1.41 1.98 11.82
CA LEU A 116 -1.78 1.69 10.44
C LEU A 116 -1.23 0.32 10.07
N VAL A 117 -2.13 -0.60 9.74
CA VAL A 117 -1.74 -1.91 9.18
C VAL A 117 -1.72 -1.80 7.66
N GLN A 118 -0.64 -2.25 7.05
CA GLN A 118 -0.43 -2.15 5.62
C GLN A 118 -0.07 -3.52 5.02
N GLY A 119 -0.80 -3.90 3.98
CA GLY A 119 -0.49 -5.05 3.13
C GLY A 119 -0.26 -4.64 1.68
N VAL A 120 0.51 -5.44 0.95
CA VAL A 120 0.93 -5.13 -0.43
C VAL A 120 0.68 -6.31 -1.34
N ILE A 121 0.01 -6.04 -2.47
CA ILE A 121 -0.08 -6.91 -3.63
C ILE A 121 0.90 -6.36 -4.67
N GLN A 122 1.89 -7.15 -5.09
CA GLN A 122 2.98 -6.67 -5.95
C GLN A 122 2.52 -6.24 -7.35
N SER A 123 1.44 -6.80 -7.85
CA SER A 123 0.98 -6.57 -9.23
C SER A 123 -0.54 -6.39 -9.27
N THR A 124 -1.01 -5.14 -9.25
CA THR A 124 -2.42 -4.78 -9.44
C THR A 124 -2.60 -4.02 -10.75
N GLY A 125 -2.46 -2.71 -10.77
CA GLY A 125 -2.50 -1.92 -12.00
C GLY A 125 -1.43 -2.34 -13.02
N SER A 126 -0.28 -2.83 -12.56
CA SER A 126 0.72 -3.43 -13.45
C SER A 126 0.23 -4.72 -14.14
N SER A 127 -0.62 -5.52 -13.50
CA SER A 127 -1.21 -6.71 -14.14
C SER A 127 -2.18 -6.32 -15.26
N LEU A 128 -3.05 -5.36 -15.01
CA LEU A 128 -3.96 -4.85 -16.03
C LEU A 128 -3.20 -4.16 -17.16
N GLY A 129 -2.21 -3.32 -16.81
CA GLY A 129 -1.35 -2.66 -17.79
C GLY A 129 -0.55 -3.65 -18.64
N TRP A 130 0.01 -4.70 -18.03
CA TRP A 130 0.69 -5.78 -18.74
C TRP A 130 -0.26 -6.49 -19.72
N TRP A 131 -1.46 -6.85 -19.25
CA TRP A 131 -2.46 -7.52 -20.09
C TRP A 131 -2.83 -6.67 -21.29
N ILE A 132 -3.27 -5.43 -21.09
CA ILE A 132 -3.73 -4.56 -22.17
C ILE A 132 -2.59 -4.13 -23.09
N GLN A 133 -1.48 -3.66 -22.54
CA GLN A 133 -0.42 -3.06 -23.37
C GLN A 133 0.54 -4.08 -23.95
N ARG A 134 0.82 -5.20 -23.27
CA ARG A 134 1.81 -6.18 -23.73
C ARG A 134 1.21 -7.41 -24.39
N ILE A 135 0.04 -7.86 -23.90
CA ILE A 135 -0.58 -9.07 -24.46
C ILE A 135 -1.60 -8.69 -25.54
N LEU A 136 -2.45 -7.70 -25.28
CA LEU A 136 -3.44 -7.25 -26.26
C LEU A 136 -2.89 -6.20 -27.25
N GLU A 137 -1.71 -5.66 -26.98
CA GLU A 137 -0.99 -4.68 -27.83
C GLU A 137 -1.84 -3.43 -28.14
N THR A 138 -2.62 -2.97 -27.17
CA THR A 138 -3.47 -1.78 -27.27
C THR A 138 -3.23 -0.81 -26.13
N VAL A 139 -3.69 0.43 -26.29
CA VAL A 139 -3.72 1.46 -25.24
C VAL A 139 -5.14 1.86 -24.87
N ASP A 140 -6.14 1.22 -25.46
CA ASP A 140 -7.55 1.47 -25.23
C ASP A 140 -8.05 0.70 -24.00
N PHE A 141 -7.66 1.18 -22.82
CA PHE A 141 -8.11 0.59 -21.55
C PHE A 141 -9.65 0.61 -21.43
N ALA A 142 -10.29 1.70 -21.82
CA ALA A 142 -11.74 1.85 -21.68
C ALA A 142 -12.51 0.88 -22.60
N GLY A 143 -12.03 0.67 -23.82
CA GLY A 143 -12.63 -0.32 -24.74
C GLY A 143 -12.43 -1.76 -24.30
N GLU A 144 -11.28 -2.07 -23.65
CA GLU A 144 -11.00 -3.44 -23.19
C GLU A 144 -11.67 -3.78 -21.82
N THR A 145 -12.00 -2.76 -21.00
CA THR A 145 -12.63 -2.92 -19.69
C THR A 145 -14.05 -2.33 -19.65
N GLY A 146 -14.78 -2.43 -20.77
CA GLY A 146 -16.09 -1.81 -20.95
C GLY A 146 -17.14 -2.28 -19.93
N GLN A 147 -18.13 -1.41 -19.70
CA GLN A 147 -19.19 -1.64 -18.70
C GLN A 147 -19.98 -2.94 -18.97
N ASP A 148 -20.20 -3.28 -20.24
CA ASP A 148 -20.97 -4.48 -20.65
C ASP A 148 -20.32 -5.79 -20.17
N ASP A 149 -19.00 -5.80 -20.00
CA ASP A 149 -18.28 -6.97 -19.54
C ASP A 149 -18.41 -7.16 -18.00
N LEU A 150 -18.68 -6.10 -17.24
CA LEU A 150 -18.87 -6.14 -15.79
C LEU A 150 -20.16 -6.84 -15.35
N ASP A 151 -21.14 -6.95 -16.24
CA ASP A 151 -22.40 -7.65 -15.95
C ASP A 151 -22.18 -9.18 -15.86
N HIS A 152 -21.05 -9.68 -16.35
CA HIS A 152 -20.66 -11.10 -16.34
C HIS A 152 -19.65 -11.48 -15.24
N LEU A 153 -19.46 -10.59 -14.24
CA LEU A 153 -18.58 -10.87 -13.12
C LEU A 153 -18.98 -12.14 -12.36
N GLY A 154 -18.03 -13.05 -12.15
CA GLY A 154 -18.23 -14.31 -11.43
C GLY A 154 -18.91 -15.42 -12.24
N GLU A 155 -19.22 -15.22 -13.52
CA GLU A 155 -19.84 -16.25 -14.37
C GLU A 155 -18.81 -17.21 -14.97
N SER A 156 -17.57 -16.76 -15.18
CA SER A 156 -16.52 -17.60 -15.76
C SER A 156 -15.81 -18.44 -14.70
N SER A 157 -15.41 -19.67 -15.08
CA SER A 157 -14.49 -20.49 -14.28
C SER A 157 -13.02 -20.16 -14.50
N LEU A 158 -12.73 -19.19 -15.38
CA LEU A 158 -11.37 -18.75 -15.67
C LEU A 158 -10.84 -17.87 -14.52
N ILE A 159 -9.71 -18.26 -13.95
CA ILE A 159 -9.08 -17.53 -12.86
C ILE A 159 -7.71 -17.02 -13.30
N PHE A 160 -7.42 -15.76 -13.02
CA PHE A 160 -6.09 -15.18 -13.18
C PHE A 160 -5.41 -14.98 -11.83
N TYR A 161 -4.17 -15.42 -11.71
CA TYR A 161 -3.30 -15.19 -10.56
C TYR A 161 -2.37 -14.00 -10.85
N PRO A 162 -2.52 -12.84 -10.17
CA PRO A 162 -1.83 -11.60 -10.56
C PRO A 162 -0.40 -11.50 -10.02
N HIS A 163 0.29 -12.60 -9.75
CA HIS A 163 1.62 -12.59 -9.13
C HIS A 163 2.76 -12.44 -10.15
N LEU A 164 2.62 -11.52 -11.15
CA LEU A 164 3.59 -11.36 -12.24
C LEU A 164 5.01 -11.04 -11.76
N THR A 165 5.14 -10.33 -10.64
CA THR A 165 6.42 -9.90 -10.05
C THR A 165 6.65 -10.46 -8.65
N GLY A 166 6.06 -11.61 -8.35
CA GLY A 166 6.09 -12.22 -7.03
C GLY A 166 4.98 -11.72 -6.12
N ASP A 167 5.04 -12.12 -4.86
CA ASP A 167 4.13 -11.66 -3.82
C ASP A 167 4.91 -11.26 -2.56
N LYS A 168 4.38 -10.28 -1.83
CA LYS A 168 5.06 -9.72 -0.66
C LYS A 168 4.38 -10.07 0.65
N THR A 169 3.06 -9.88 0.75
CA THR A 169 2.37 -9.97 2.04
C THR A 169 1.67 -11.32 2.22
N VAL A 170 1.00 -11.82 1.19
CA VAL A 170 0.19 -13.05 1.31
C VAL A 170 1.09 -14.28 1.40
N TYR A 171 2.00 -14.45 0.46
CA TYR A 171 2.88 -15.62 0.37
C TYR A 171 4.32 -15.32 0.79
N GLY A 172 4.78 -14.07 0.65
CA GLY A 172 6.16 -13.69 0.95
C GLY A 172 7.18 -14.31 -0.01
N ASP A 173 6.76 -14.64 -1.24
CA ASP A 173 7.59 -15.31 -2.23
C ASP A 173 7.82 -14.41 -3.46
N PRO A 174 9.04 -13.91 -3.66
CA PRO A 174 9.39 -13.07 -4.82
C PRO A 174 9.45 -13.86 -6.14
N ASN A 175 9.43 -15.21 -6.08
CA ASN A 175 9.53 -16.07 -7.25
C ASN A 175 8.18 -16.50 -7.82
N LEU A 176 7.07 -16.21 -7.15
CA LEU A 176 5.74 -16.44 -7.69
C LEU A 176 5.58 -15.74 -9.05
N ARG A 177 4.81 -16.38 -9.94
CA ARG A 177 4.48 -15.83 -11.25
C ARG A 177 2.98 -15.92 -11.49
N GLY A 178 2.50 -15.03 -12.38
CA GLY A 178 1.11 -15.02 -12.80
C GLY A 178 0.75 -16.25 -13.62
N ALA A 179 -0.52 -16.63 -13.57
CA ALA A 179 -1.04 -17.75 -14.34
C ALA A 179 -2.53 -17.53 -14.65
N PHE A 180 -2.98 -18.10 -15.76
CA PHE A 180 -4.40 -18.35 -16.01
C PHE A 180 -4.70 -19.80 -15.73
N TRP A 181 -5.80 -20.06 -15.04
CA TRP A 181 -6.31 -21.39 -14.75
C TRP A 181 -7.72 -21.54 -15.31
N GLY A 182 -8.00 -22.65 -15.98
CA GLY A 182 -9.33 -22.93 -16.53
C GLY A 182 -9.51 -22.50 -18.00
N ILE A 183 -8.42 -22.29 -18.75
CA ILE A 183 -8.49 -21.98 -20.19
C ILE A 183 -9.04 -23.19 -20.94
N GLY A 184 -10.08 -22.96 -21.74
CA GLY A 184 -10.65 -23.90 -22.70
C GLY A 184 -10.47 -23.44 -24.14
N THR A 185 -10.91 -24.27 -25.09
CA THR A 185 -10.84 -23.96 -26.52
C THR A 185 -11.78 -22.84 -26.96
N ASP A 186 -12.76 -22.56 -26.13
CA ASP A 186 -13.82 -21.55 -26.28
C ASP A 186 -13.57 -20.27 -25.49
N THR A 187 -12.48 -20.24 -24.69
CA THR A 187 -12.09 -19.04 -23.92
C THR A 187 -11.84 -17.86 -24.82
N THR A 188 -12.56 -16.77 -24.58
CA THR A 188 -12.48 -15.55 -25.36
C THR A 188 -11.50 -14.53 -24.76
N ARG A 189 -11.09 -13.56 -25.58
CA ARG A 189 -10.28 -12.40 -25.16
C ARG A 189 -10.99 -11.62 -24.05
N LYS A 190 -12.30 -11.45 -24.13
CA LYS A 190 -13.11 -10.72 -23.14
C LYS A 190 -13.12 -11.43 -21.80
N GLU A 191 -13.35 -12.73 -21.78
CA GLU A 191 -13.27 -13.54 -20.56
C GLU A 191 -11.88 -13.47 -19.91
N MET A 192 -10.82 -13.46 -20.71
CA MET A 192 -9.46 -13.31 -20.18
C MET A 192 -9.24 -11.92 -19.57
N THR A 193 -9.73 -10.85 -20.20
CA THR A 193 -9.67 -9.49 -19.65
C THR A 193 -10.44 -9.40 -18.33
N LEU A 194 -11.65 -9.95 -18.29
CA LEU A 194 -12.48 -10.00 -17.09
C LEU A 194 -11.78 -10.78 -15.97
N ALA A 195 -11.21 -11.96 -16.29
CA ALA A 195 -10.46 -12.76 -15.32
C ALA A 195 -9.25 -12.00 -14.73
N VAL A 196 -8.56 -11.15 -15.52
CA VAL A 196 -7.47 -10.30 -15.00
C VAL A 196 -8.00 -9.32 -13.97
N MET A 197 -9.13 -8.66 -14.24
CA MET A 197 -9.76 -7.72 -13.30
C MET A 197 -10.25 -8.41 -12.03
N GLU A 198 -10.94 -9.54 -12.17
CA GLU A 198 -11.40 -10.36 -11.05
C GLU A 198 -10.23 -10.89 -10.21
N GLY A 199 -9.16 -11.37 -10.85
CA GLY A 199 -7.97 -11.87 -10.18
C GLY A 199 -7.29 -10.81 -9.30
N ILE A 200 -7.26 -9.55 -9.75
CA ILE A 200 -6.77 -8.42 -8.94
C ILE A 200 -7.68 -8.21 -7.72
N CYS A 201 -8.99 -8.24 -7.91
CA CYS A 201 -9.95 -8.08 -6.81
C CYS A 201 -9.88 -9.26 -5.81
N LEU A 202 -9.76 -10.49 -6.31
CA LEU A 202 -9.60 -11.68 -5.48
C LEU A 202 -8.30 -11.64 -4.67
N ALA A 203 -7.21 -11.15 -5.25
CA ALA A 203 -5.96 -10.94 -4.53
C ALA A 203 -6.09 -9.88 -3.44
N ALA A 204 -6.84 -8.79 -3.68
CA ALA A 204 -7.13 -7.78 -2.67
C ALA A 204 -7.96 -8.36 -1.51
N ARG A 205 -8.95 -9.20 -1.82
CA ARG A 205 -9.73 -9.93 -0.82
C ARG A 205 -8.85 -10.87 0.00
N GLN A 206 -8.03 -11.68 -0.66
CA GLN A 206 -7.11 -12.59 0.03
C GLN A 206 -6.13 -11.84 0.93
N LEU A 207 -5.64 -10.68 0.48
CA LEU A 207 -4.80 -9.80 1.30
C LEU A 207 -5.53 -9.38 2.58
N ALA A 208 -6.80 -8.94 2.47
CA ALA A 208 -7.60 -8.57 3.62
C ALA A 208 -7.79 -9.76 4.59
N GLU A 209 -8.04 -10.95 4.07
CA GLU A 209 -8.21 -12.18 4.85
C GLU A 209 -6.94 -12.54 5.64
N VAL A 210 -5.75 -12.50 5.04
CA VAL A 210 -4.48 -12.80 5.75
C VAL A 210 -4.05 -11.69 6.70
N MET A 211 -4.56 -10.48 6.51
CA MET A 211 -4.42 -9.37 7.45
C MET A 211 -5.43 -9.44 8.61
N CYS A 212 -6.24 -10.51 8.69
CA CYS A 212 -7.29 -10.71 9.68
C CYS A 212 -8.28 -9.53 9.76
N LEU A 213 -8.61 -8.94 8.60
CA LEU A 213 -9.55 -7.83 8.54
C LEU A 213 -10.99 -8.35 8.45
N THR A 214 -11.84 -7.73 9.24
CA THR A 214 -13.29 -7.97 9.22
C THR A 214 -13.98 -7.06 8.21
N ARG A 215 -15.27 -7.29 7.97
CA ARG A 215 -16.08 -6.39 7.13
C ARG A 215 -16.18 -4.98 7.74
N ASP A 216 -16.23 -4.88 9.06
CA ASP A 216 -16.29 -3.60 9.77
C ASP A 216 -14.97 -2.82 9.64
N ASP A 217 -13.83 -3.51 9.62
CA ASP A 217 -12.52 -2.89 9.35
C ASP A 217 -12.44 -2.27 7.94
N LEU A 218 -13.25 -2.74 7.00
CA LEU A 218 -13.28 -2.29 5.61
C LEU A 218 -14.45 -1.34 5.34
N ASP A 219 -15.26 -0.99 6.34
CA ASP A 219 -16.36 -0.04 6.15
C ASP A 219 -15.84 1.33 5.69
N GLY A 220 -16.51 1.91 4.70
CA GLY A 220 -16.10 3.17 4.12
C GLY A 220 -14.80 3.12 3.31
N LEU A 221 -14.35 1.92 2.86
CA LEU A 221 -13.14 1.74 2.04
C LEU A 221 -13.06 2.76 0.90
N LYS A 222 -11.96 3.48 0.86
CA LYS A 222 -11.63 4.41 -0.22
C LYS A 222 -10.69 3.73 -1.21
N VAL A 223 -11.06 3.75 -2.48
CA VAL A 223 -10.20 3.25 -3.55
C VAL A 223 -9.56 4.44 -4.25
N THR A 224 -8.26 4.37 -4.50
CA THR A 224 -7.48 5.38 -5.19
C THR A 224 -6.42 4.73 -6.07
N GLY A 225 -5.83 5.50 -6.98
CA GLY A 225 -4.82 5.00 -7.93
C GLY A 225 -5.28 5.15 -9.36
N GLY A 226 -4.48 4.66 -10.30
CA GLY A 226 -4.77 4.70 -11.74
C GLY A 226 -5.01 3.31 -12.35
N GLY A 227 -5.23 2.32 -11.49
CA GLY A 227 -5.52 0.95 -11.91
C GLY A 227 -7.00 0.64 -11.88
#